data_4046f0222d44521c464bb7ba358ac2d7
#
_entry.id   4046f0222d44521c464bb7ba358ac2d7
#
_cell.length_a   1.000
_cell.length_b   1.000
_cell.length_c   1.000
_cell.angle_alpha   90.00
_cell.angle_beta   90.00
_cell.angle_gamma   90.00
#
_symmetry.space_group_name_H-M   'P 1'
#
loop_
_entity.id
_entity.type
_entity.pdbx_description
1 polymer ?
#
loop_
_entity_poly.entity_id
_entity_poly.type
_entity_poly.pdbx_seq_one_letter_code
_entity_poly.pdbx_strand_id
1 'polypeptide(L)'
;PAVFIQRLTDYLKQYFVVGGMPAAVVKWLETRDYDEVEKIQSAILESYEQDFSKHAPHNIVPKIRHIWHSLPAQLARENKKFLYGLAREGARAREYEDALLWLRDSGLIRQIYRISQPSIPLKAYVDTKAFKLYHLDIGLLRVMSELSPAIIVHSDAIFKEFKGAMTEQYVLQQMASLPEVSSVYYWATEATAEIDFLFGYSNQVIPVEVKAGENLHAKSLRLY
;
A
#
# COMPACT_ATOMS: atom_id res chain seq x y z
N PRO A 1 -9.66 -4.18 -30.00
CA PRO A 1 -8.73 -3.75 -28.94
C PRO A 1 -9.45 -2.98 -27.83
N ALA A 2 -10.31 -1.97 -28.14
CA ALA A 2 -10.97 -1.13 -27.13
C ALA A 2 -11.85 -1.92 -26.14
N VAL A 3 -12.69 -2.83 -26.65
CA VAL A 3 -13.58 -3.67 -25.80
C VAL A 3 -12.77 -4.54 -24.83
N PHE A 4 -11.62 -5.06 -25.25
CA PHE A 4 -10.75 -5.87 -24.41
C PHE A 4 -10.11 -5.04 -23.29
N ILE A 5 -9.62 -3.83 -23.61
CA ILE A 5 -9.04 -2.89 -22.64
C ILE A 5 -10.12 -2.48 -21.63
N GLN A 6 -11.32 -2.16 -22.10
CA GLN A 6 -12.44 -1.83 -21.20
C GLN A 6 -12.72 -2.95 -20.20
N ARG A 7 -12.82 -4.19 -20.68
CA ARG A 7 -13.07 -5.36 -19.84
C ARG A 7 -11.97 -5.59 -18.78
N LEU A 8 -10.69 -5.40 -19.16
CA LEU A 8 -9.58 -5.48 -18.22
C LEU A 8 -9.65 -4.36 -17.17
N THR A 9 -10.02 -3.15 -17.59
CA THR A 9 -10.21 -2.02 -16.67
C THR A 9 -11.33 -2.30 -15.68
N ASP A 10 -12.44 -2.89 -16.13
CA ASP A 10 -13.56 -3.27 -15.25
C ASP A 10 -13.13 -4.35 -14.24
N TYR A 11 -12.35 -5.35 -14.66
CA TYR A 11 -11.78 -6.34 -13.73
C TYR A 11 -10.80 -5.72 -12.74
N LEU A 12 -9.98 -4.76 -13.17
CA LEU A 12 -9.08 -4.05 -12.28
C LEU A 12 -9.87 -3.23 -11.23
N LYS A 13 -10.93 -2.54 -11.63
CA LYS A 13 -11.83 -1.82 -10.72
C LYS A 13 -12.49 -2.79 -9.72
N GLN A 14 -12.96 -3.95 -10.19
CA GLN A 14 -13.49 -5.00 -9.31
C GLN A 14 -12.44 -5.47 -8.30
N TYR A 15 -11.20 -5.70 -8.75
CA TYR A 15 -10.11 -6.10 -7.86
C TYR A 15 -9.80 -5.02 -6.82
N PHE A 16 -9.87 -3.74 -7.15
CA PHE A 16 -9.70 -2.65 -6.18
C PHE A 16 -10.76 -2.67 -5.08
N VAL A 17 -11.98 -3.14 -5.40
CA VAL A 17 -13.06 -3.28 -4.42
C VAL A 17 -12.93 -4.57 -3.61
N VAL A 18 -12.75 -5.70 -4.28
CA VAL A 18 -12.77 -7.04 -3.67
C VAL A 18 -11.45 -7.37 -2.97
N GLY A 19 -10.32 -6.90 -3.53
CA GLY A 19 -8.99 -7.28 -3.06
C GLY A 19 -8.61 -8.72 -3.35
N GLY A 20 -7.58 -9.20 -2.65
CA GLY A 20 -7.04 -10.55 -2.77
C GLY A 20 -7.30 -11.45 -1.54
N MET A 21 -8.06 -10.99 -0.54
CA MET A 21 -8.37 -11.80 0.63
C MET A 21 -9.28 -12.98 0.24
N PRO A 22 -8.89 -14.24 0.51
CA PRO A 22 -9.64 -15.42 0.01
C PRO A 22 -11.13 -15.40 0.35
N ALA A 23 -11.48 -15.04 1.59
CA ALA A 23 -12.89 -14.99 2.02
C ALA A 23 -13.69 -13.94 1.26
N ALA A 24 -13.09 -12.76 0.97
CA ALA A 24 -13.71 -11.70 0.17
C ALA A 24 -13.90 -12.13 -1.29
N VAL A 25 -12.89 -12.79 -1.86
CA VAL A 25 -12.97 -13.33 -3.24
C VAL A 25 -14.05 -14.41 -3.37
N VAL A 26 -14.12 -15.35 -2.43
CA VAL A 26 -15.17 -16.37 -2.40
C VAL A 26 -16.55 -15.73 -2.32
N LYS A 27 -16.73 -14.76 -1.40
CA LYS A 27 -18.02 -14.06 -1.26
C LYS A 27 -18.41 -13.33 -2.54
N TRP A 28 -17.47 -12.66 -3.21
CA TRP A 28 -17.72 -12.04 -4.51
C TRP A 28 -18.15 -13.04 -5.59
N LEU A 29 -17.51 -14.20 -5.66
CA LEU A 29 -17.86 -15.23 -6.63
C LEU A 29 -19.25 -15.80 -6.40
N GLU A 30 -19.68 -15.93 -5.15
CA GLU A 30 -20.99 -16.43 -4.75
C GLU A 30 -22.13 -15.44 -5.01
N THR A 31 -21.92 -14.17 -4.64
CA THR A 31 -23.03 -13.19 -4.56
C THR A 31 -23.02 -12.14 -5.65
N ARG A 32 -21.82 -11.77 -6.18
CA ARG A 32 -21.62 -10.61 -7.06
C ARG A 32 -22.12 -9.31 -6.44
N ASP A 33 -22.14 -9.24 -5.12
CA ASP A 33 -22.62 -8.14 -4.31
C ASP A 33 -21.46 -7.52 -3.52
N TYR A 34 -21.18 -6.24 -3.76
CA TYR A 34 -20.09 -5.55 -3.08
C TYR A 34 -20.39 -5.27 -1.59
N ASP A 35 -21.65 -5.12 -1.21
CA ASP A 35 -22.02 -4.89 0.19
C ASP A 35 -21.77 -6.17 1.02
N GLU A 36 -22.01 -7.35 0.44
CA GLU A 36 -21.69 -8.63 1.09
C GLU A 36 -20.18 -8.84 1.21
N VAL A 37 -19.41 -8.43 0.20
CA VAL A 37 -17.94 -8.45 0.25
C VAL A 37 -17.41 -7.50 1.34
N GLU A 38 -17.97 -6.30 1.45
CA GLU A 38 -17.58 -5.31 2.45
C GLU A 38 -17.81 -5.80 3.88
N LYS A 39 -18.91 -6.52 4.15
CA LYS A 39 -19.14 -7.16 5.44
C LYS A 39 -18.03 -8.15 5.81
N ILE A 40 -17.57 -8.95 4.85
CA ILE A 40 -16.46 -9.90 5.07
C ILE A 40 -15.15 -9.14 5.33
N GLN A 41 -14.86 -8.10 4.55
CA GLN A 41 -13.66 -7.28 4.71
C GLN A 41 -13.64 -6.56 6.07
N SER A 42 -14.78 -6.01 6.50
CA SER A 42 -14.94 -5.37 7.82
C SER A 42 -14.70 -6.38 8.94
N ALA A 43 -15.28 -7.57 8.85
CA ALA A 43 -15.07 -8.64 9.84
C ALA A 43 -13.58 -9.06 9.92
N ILE A 44 -12.85 -9.09 8.79
CA ILE A 44 -11.41 -9.37 8.78
C ILE A 44 -10.64 -8.26 9.51
N LEU A 45 -10.93 -6.98 9.24
CA LEU A 45 -10.28 -5.85 9.91
C LEU A 45 -10.54 -5.87 11.41
N GLU A 46 -11.78 -6.11 11.83
CA GLU A 46 -12.15 -6.25 13.24
C GLU A 46 -11.41 -7.41 13.92
N SER A 47 -11.27 -8.55 13.22
CA SER A 47 -10.52 -9.70 13.72
C SER A 47 -9.05 -9.35 13.96
N TYR A 48 -8.41 -8.63 13.02
CA TYR A 48 -7.03 -8.17 13.21
C TYR A 48 -6.89 -7.25 14.42
N GLU A 49 -7.82 -6.33 14.65
CA GLU A 49 -7.80 -5.44 15.81
C GLU A 49 -7.99 -6.17 17.15
N GLN A 50 -8.78 -7.25 17.15
CA GLN A 50 -8.89 -8.12 18.31
C GLN A 50 -7.59 -8.88 18.56
N ASP A 51 -6.96 -9.37 17.50
CA ASP A 51 -5.68 -10.09 17.56
C ASP A 51 -4.54 -9.20 18.07
N PHE A 52 -4.56 -7.88 17.82
CA PHE A 52 -3.60 -6.96 18.43
C PHE A 52 -3.61 -7.06 19.95
N SER A 53 -4.79 -7.08 20.55
CA SER A 53 -4.95 -7.17 22.02
C SER A 53 -4.61 -8.55 22.57
N LYS A 54 -4.80 -9.61 21.75
CA LYS A 54 -4.63 -10.99 22.16
C LYS A 54 -3.19 -11.49 22.05
N HIS A 55 -2.47 -11.03 21.01
CA HIS A 55 -1.18 -11.60 20.64
C HIS A 55 0.01 -10.64 20.76
N ALA A 56 -0.23 -9.31 20.75
CA ALA A 56 0.86 -8.37 20.95
C ALA A 56 1.13 -8.09 22.44
N PRO A 57 2.36 -7.72 22.81
CA PRO A 57 2.66 -7.21 24.14
C PRO A 57 1.76 -6.02 24.48
N HIS A 58 1.12 -6.03 25.68
CA HIS A 58 0.10 -5.03 26.05
C HIS A 58 0.60 -3.57 25.97
N ASN A 59 1.87 -3.33 26.25
CA ASN A 59 2.47 -1.99 26.24
C ASN A 59 2.61 -1.39 24.83
N ILE A 60 2.57 -2.20 23.76
CA ILE A 60 2.66 -1.72 22.37
C ILE A 60 1.30 -1.72 21.64
N VAL A 61 0.26 -2.37 22.16
CA VAL A 61 -1.07 -2.43 21.51
C VAL A 61 -1.62 -1.04 21.13
N PRO A 62 -1.60 -0.01 22.00
CA PRO A 62 -2.05 1.31 21.59
C PRO A 62 -1.26 1.89 20.41
N LYS A 63 0.04 1.64 20.35
CA LYS A 63 0.92 2.12 19.29
C LYS A 63 0.68 1.38 17.97
N ILE A 64 0.40 0.07 18.02
CA ILE A 64 -0.04 -0.72 16.88
C ILE A 64 -1.30 -0.11 16.28
N ARG A 65 -2.31 0.16 17.11
CA ARG A 65 -3.57 0.79 16.66
C ARG A 65 -3.35 2.17 16.07
N HIS A 66 -2.50 3.01 16.65
CA HIS A 66 -2.18 4.32 16.11
C HIS A 66 -1.55 4.22 14.71
N ILE A 67 -0.61 3.30 14.48
CA ILE A 67 -0.02 3.08 13.15
C ILE A 67 -1.10 2.57 12.21
N TRP A 68 -1.84 1.53 12.60
CA TRP A 68 -2.86 0.87 11.80
C TRP A 68 -3.90 1.86 11.29
N HIS A 69 -4.53 2.62 12.17
CA HIS A 69 -5.54 3.62 11.79
C HIS A 69 -4.98 4.81 11.01
N SER A 70 -3.67 5.07 11.08
CA SER A 70 -3.05 6.15 10.31
C SER A 70 -2.78 5.79 8.84
N LEU A 71 -2.83 4.51 8.45
CA LEU A 71 -2.44 4.06 7.11
C LEU A 71 -3.16 4.82 5.97
N PRO A 72 -4.49 5.03 6.00
CA PRO A 72 -5.16 5.81 4.98
C PRO A 72 -4.62 7.23 4.86
N ALA A 73 -4.42 7.93 5.99
CA ALA A 73 -3.90 9.29 6.01
C ALA A 73 -2.43 9.38 5.56
N GLN A 74 -1.62 8.36 5.88
CA GLN A 74 -0.24 8.28 5.40
C GLN A 74 -0.19 8.15 3.86
N LEU A 75 -1.05 7.29 3.29
CA LEU A 75 -1.10 6.99 1.86
C LEU A 75 -1.78 8.08 1.03
N ALA A 76 -2.70 8.85 1.61
CA ALA A 76 -3.38 9.95 0.94
C ALA A 76 -2.47 11.13 0.59
N ARG A 77 -1.28 11.23 1.21
CA ARG A 77 -0.35 12.33 0.98
C ARG A 77 0.41 12.15 -0.33
N GLU A 78 0.78 13.27 -0.95
CA GLU A 78 1.63 13.29 -2.14
C GLU A 78 2.98 12.62 -1.86
N ASN A 79 3.65 13.05 -0.80
CA ASN A 79 4.84 12.36 -0.27
C ASN A 79 4.40 11.37 0.82
N LYS A 80 4.45 10.07 0.49
CA LYS A 80 4.01 8.97 1.34
C LYS A 80 5.05 8.52 2.38
N LYS A 81 6.14 9.29 2.57
CA LYS A 81 7.07 9.02 3.68
C LYS A 81 6.31 8.98 4.99
N PHE A 82 6.50 7.92 5.77
CA PHE A 82 5.80 7.73 7.03
C PHE A 82 6.12 8.86 8.03
N LEU A 83 5.06 9.44 8.60
CA LEU A 83 5.14 10.47 9.63
C LEU A 83 4.52 9.97 10.92
N TYR A 84 5.32 9.85 11.96
CA TYR A 84 4.87 9.45 13.29
C TYR A 84 3.79 10.40 13.85
N GLY A 85 3.87 11.69 13.54
CA GLY A 85 2.88 12.69 13.95
C GLY A 85 1.47 12.45 13.40
N LEU A 86 1.32 11.73 12.27
CA LEU A 86 0.01 11.32 11.77
C LEU A 86 -0.57 10.11 12.53
N ALA A 87 0.29 9.26 13.09
CA ALA A 87 -0.16 8.18 13.96
C ALA A 87 -0.63 8.74 15.31
N ARG A 88 0.13 9.69 15.88
CA ARG A 88 -0.22 10.42 17.10
C ARG A 88 0.59 11.71 17.16
N GLU A 89 -0.04 12.81 17.53
CA GLU A 89 0.66 14.08 17.78
C GLU A 89 1.76 13.90 18.84
N GLY A 90 2.96 14.44 18.55
CA GLY A 90 4.12 14.32 19.41
C GLY A 90 4.82 12.95 19.42
N ALA A 91 4.37 12.00 18.61
CA ALA A 91 4.97 10.65 18.53
C ALA A 91 6.42 10.70 18.03
N ARG A 92 7.28 9.89 18.68
CA ARG A 92 8.71 9.75 18.32
C ARG A 92 9.01 8.37 17.79
N ALA A 93 9.92 8.29 16.81
CA ALA A 93 10.29 7.05 16.12
C ALA A 93 10.58 5.89 17.09
N ARG A 94 11.49 6.10 18.05
CA ARG A 94 11.92 5.08 19.04
C ARG A 94 10.77 4.46 19.86
N GLU A 95 9.65 5.17 19.99
CA GLU A 95 8.51 4.71 20.78
C GLU A 95 7.63 3.73 20.00
N TYR A 96 7.75 3.73 18.67
CA TYR A 96 6.91 2.98 17.74
C TYR A 96 7.63 1.83 17.03
N GLU A 97 8.94 1.65 17.27
CA GLU A 97 9.77 0.63 16.59
C GLU A 97 9.20 -0.78 16.79
N ASP A 98 8.89 -1.16 18.03
CA ASP A 98 8.34 -2.49 18.35
C ASP A 98 6.96 -2.70 17.71
N ALA A 99 6.13 -1.66 17.66
CA ALA A 99 4.80 -1.73 17.05
C ALA A 99 4.87 -1.86 15.52
N LEU A 100 5.81 -1.15 14.87
CA LEU A 100 6.09 -1.30 13.43
C LEU A 100 6.63 -2.69 13.11
N LEU A 101 7.58 -3.18 13.93
CA LEU A 101 8.15 -4.51 13.79
C LEU A 101 7.06 -5.57 13.90
N TRP A 102 6.21 -5.47 14.90
CA TRP A 102 5.11 -6.41 15.12
C TRP A 102 4.14 -6.46 13.94
N LEU A 103 3.67 -5.29 13.45
CA LEU A 103 2.77 -5.21 12.28
C LEU A 103 3.41 -5.77 11.00
N ARG A 104 4.70 -5.49 10.79
CA ARG A 104 5.44 -6.00 9.64
C ARG A 104 5.62 -7.52 9.72
N ASP A 105 6.04 -8.04 10.87
CA ASP A 105 6.34 -9.46 11.06
C ASP A 105 5.05 -10.30 11.06
N SER A 106 3.91 -9.69 11.45
CA SER A 106 2.57 -10.28 11.28
C SER A 106 2.07 -10.22 9.83
N GLY A 107 2.81 -9.59 8.91
CA GLY A 107 2.43 -9.47 7.50
C GLY A 107 1.29 -8.49 7.20
N LEU A 108 0.87 -7.70 8.18
CA LEU A 108 -0.27 -6.78 8.07
C LEU A 108 0.08 -5.47 7.35
N ILE A 109 1.36 -5.11 7.35
CA ILE A 109 1.90 -3.97 6.61
C ILE A 109 3.14 -4.37 5.83
N ARG A 110 3.41 -3.62 4.77
CA ARG A 110 4.67 -3.66 4.02
C ARG A 110 5.42 -2.35 4.25
N GLN A 111 6.64 -2.46 4.77
CA GLN A 111 7.52 -1.33 5.02
C GLN A 111 8.55 -1.23 3.90
N ILE A 112 8.45 -0.16 3.08
CA ILE A 112 9.29 0.07 1.91
C ILE A 112 10.27 1.19 2.26
N TYR A 113 11.56 0.85 2.37
CA TYR A 113 12.61 1.79 2.74
C TYR A 113 13.08 2.63 1.55
N ARG A 114 13.49 3.86 1.83
CA ARG A 114 14.23 4.67 0.88
C ARG A 114 15.64 4.10 0.68
N ILE A 115 16.15 4.21 -0.53
CA ILE A 115 17.58 4.05 -0.80
C ILE A 115 18.19 5.41 -1.12
N SER A 116 19.43 5.62 -0.65
CA SER A 116 20.19 6.86 -0.90
C SER A 116 20.80 6.89 -2.31
N GLN A 117 21.13 5.71 -2.84
CA GLN A 117 21.72 5.55 -4.16
C GLN A 117 21.14 4.31 -4.86
N PRO A 118 20.61 4.45 -6.09
CA PRO A 118 20.05 3.33 -6.85
C PRO A 118 21.14 2.49 -7.52
N SER A 119 21.92 1.77 -6.73
CA SER A 119 23.02 0.92 -7.17
C SER A 119 22.95 -0.46 -6.52
N ILE A 120 23.47 -1.49 -7.22
CA ILE A 120 23.56 -2.85 -6.70
C ILE A 120 24.78 -2.97 -5.76
N PRO A 121 24.64 -3.60 -4.59
CA PRO A 121 23.43 -4.18 -4.02
C PRO A 121 22.57 -3.12 -3.32
N LEU A 122 21.29 -3.02 -3.68
CA LEU A 122 20.35 -2.01 -3.14
C LEU A 122 20.33 -1.96 -1.62
N LYS A 123 20.44 -3.13 -0.97
CA LYS A 123 20.43 -3.26 0.49
C LYS A 123 21.56 -2.48 1.19
N ALA A 124 22.68 -2.23 0.52
CA ALA A 124 23.78 -1.46 1.06
C ALA A 124 23.48 0.05 1.18
N TYR A 125 22.49 0.53 0.45
CA TYR A 125 22.13 1.95 0.38
C TYR A 125 20.81 2.29 1.09
N VAL A 126 20.32 1.39 1.95
CA VAL A 126 19.06 1.58 2.67
C VAL A 126 19.19 2.70 3.70
N ASP A 127 18.29 3.67 3.60
CA ASP A 127 18.05 4.67 4.64
C ASP A 127 16.91 4.21 5.55
N THR A 128 17.26 3.69 6.72
CA THR A 128 16.28 3.17 7.69
C THR A 128 15.41 4.26 8.34
N LYS A 129 15.77 5.55 8.20
CA LYS A 129 15.01 6.68 8.76
C LYS A 129 13.90 7.17 7.84
N ALA A 130 13.87 6.69 6.60
CA ALA A 130 12.86 7.08 5.63
C ALA A 130 12.22 5.84 4.99
N PHE A 131 10.93 5.67 5.21
CA PHE A 131 10.16 4.56 4.67
C PHE A 131 8.72 4.97 4.40
N LYS A 132 8.06 4.19 3.54
CA LYS A 132 6.62 4.22 3.30
C LYS A 132 5.98 2.98 3.92
N LEU A 133 4.73 3.09 4.35
CA LEU A 133 3.93 1.96 4.80
C LEU A 133 2.78 1.72 3.84
N TYR A 134 2.60 0.47 3.46
CA TYR A 134 1.48 0.01 2.66
C TYR A 134 0.72 -1.07 3.42
N HIS A 135 -0.57 -1.17 3.15
CA HIS A 135 -1.43 -2.21 3.72
C HIS A 135 -1.15 -3.58 3.07
N LEU A 136 -1.55 -4.67 3.71
CA LEU A 136 -1.38 -6.01 3.11
C LEU A 136 -2.26 -6.22 1.88
N ASP A 137 -3.46 -5.64 1.85
CA ASP A 137 -4.45 -5.86 0.79
C ASP A 137 -5.19 -4.57 0.42
N ILE A 138 -5.44 -4.39 -0.88
CA ILE A 138 -6.08 -3.20 -1.44
C ILE A 138 -7.56 -3.11 -1.08
N GLY A 139 -8.28 -4.24 -1.05
CA GLY A 139 -9.70 -4.28 -0.68
C GLY A 139 -9.91 -3.90 0.78
N LEU A 140 -9.04 -4.38 1.67
CA LEU A 140 -9.06 -4.00 3.08
C LEU A 140 -8.67 -2.52 3.27
N LEU A 141 -7.67 -2.02 2.54
CA LEU A 141 -7.31 -0.60 2.57
C LEU A 141 -8.50 0.27 2.12
N ARG A 142 -9.26 -0.16 1.12
CA ARG A 142 -10.47 0.54 0.66
C ARG A 142 -11.49 0.67 1.80
N VAL A 143 -11.80 -0.43 2.49
CA VAL A 143 -12.75 -0.41 3.63
C VAL A 143 -12.23 0.49 4.75
N MET A 144 -10.97 0.34 5.13
CA MET A 144 -10.32 1.17 6.15
C MET A 144 -10.34 2.66 5.79
N SER A 145 -10.37 2.99 4.49
CA SER A 145 -10.44 4.36 3.98
C SER A 145 -11.88 4.86 3.79
N GLU A 146 -12.88 4.07 4.16
CA GLU A 146 -14.32 4.38 4.00
C GLU A 146 -14.71 4.72 2.55
N LEU A 147 -14.00 4.13 1.57
CA LEU A 147 -14.29 4.35 0.16
C LEU A 147 -15.41 3.44 -0.32
N SER A 148 -16.51 4.04 -0.73
CA SER A 148 -17.64 3.29 -1.31
C SER A 148 -17.22 2.57 -2.60
N PRO A 149 -17.64 1.30 -2.81
CA PRO A 149 -17.46 0.58 -4.06
C PRO A 149 -17.91 1.36 -5.29
N ALA A 150 -19.02 2.12 -5.18
CA ALA A 150 -19.58 2.92 -6.27
C ALA A 150 -18.61 3.99 -6.78
N ILE A 151 -17.81 4.59 -5.89
CA ILE A 151 -16.79 5.59 -6.27
C ILE A 151 -15.74 4.96 -7.18
N ILE A 152 -15.32 3.74 -6.91
CA ILE A 152 -14.28 3.05 -7.70
C ILE A 152 -14.85 2.54 -9.03
N VAL A 153 -16.05 1.97 -8.99
CA VAL A 153 -16.64 1.30 -10.17
C VAL A 153 -17.20 2.31 -11.17
N HIS A 154 -17.86 3.38 -10.70
CA HIS A 154 -18.67 4.26 -11.56
C HIS A 154 -18.09 5.64 -11.79
N SER A 155 -17.08 6.11 -11.04
CA SER A 155 -16.59 7.47 -11.23
C SER A 155 -15.18 7.55 -11.83
N ASP A 156 -15.05 8.39 -12.88
CA ASP A 156 -13.74 8.73 -13.44
C ASP A 156 -13.15 10.00 -12.80
N ALA A 157 -13.93 10.81 -12.08
CA ALA A 157 -13.55 12.17 -11.68
C ALA A 157 -13.35 12.39 -10.17
N ILE A 158 -14.14 11.76 -9.29
CA ILE A 158 -14.19 12.09 -7.86
C ILE A 158 -13.05 11.43 -7.06
N PHE A 159 -12.46 10.39 -7.62
CA PHE A 159 -11.46 9.54 -6.97
C PHE A 159 -10.00 10.00 -7.17
N LYS A 160 -9.77 11.25 -7.66
CA LYS A 160 -8.42 11.66 -8.13
C LYS A 160 -7.35 11.64 -7.05
N GLU A 161 -7.63 12.11 -5.85
CA GLU A 161 -6.60 12.29 -4.80
C GLU A 161 -6.11 10.96 -4.22
N PHE A 162 -7.02 10.02 -3.94
CA PHE A 162 -6.66 8.72 -3.38
C PHE A 162 -6.36 7.64 -4.44
N LYS A 163 -6.66 7.91 -5.71
CA LYS A 163 -6.43 6.98 -6.83
C LYS A 163 -4.95 6.60 -6.98
N GLY A 164 -4.06 7.56 -6.81
CA GLY A 164 -2.62 7.31 -6.82
C GLY A 164 -2.19 6.34 -5.73
N ALA A 165 -2.69 6.53 -4.49
CA ALA A 165 -2.40 5.66 -3.37
C ALA A 165 -2.88 4.23 -3.60
N MET A 166 -4.12 4.07 -4.09
CA MET A 166 -4.68 2.75 -4.41
C MET A 166 -3.93 2.06 -5.55
N THR A 167 -3.50 2.82 -6.57
CA THR A 167 -2.75 2.25 -7.69
C THR A 167 -1.36 1.79 -7.26
N GLU A 168 -0.65 2.58 -6.45
CA GLU A 168 0.64 2.15 -5.88
C GLU A 168 0.49 0.93 -4.95
N GLN A 169 -0.54 0.93 -4.09
CA GLN A 169 -0.87 -0.22 -3.24
C GLN A 169 -1.08 -1.49 -4.08
N TYR A 170 -1.85 -1.38 -5.16
CA TYR A 170 -2.08 -2.49 -6.09
C TYR A 170 -0.77 -2.97 -6.74
N VAL A 171 0.02 -2.06 -7.31
CA VAL A 171 1.28 -2.42 -7.97
C VAL A 171 2.23 -3.10 -6.99
N LEU A 172 2.40 -2.57 -5.78
CA LEU A 172 3.22 -3.19 -4.75
C LEU A 172 2.71 -4.59 -4.37
N GLN A 173 1.39 -4.76 -4.22
CA GLN A 173 0.79 -6.05 -3.89
C GLN A 173 1.05 -7.08 -5.00
N GLN A 174 0.97 -6.68 -6.27
CA GLN A 174 1.31 -7.56 -7.40
C GLN A 174 2.81 -7.87 -7.43
N MET A 175 3.69 -6.88 -7.29
CA MET A 175 5.14 -7.08 -7.25
C MET A 175 5.55 -8.05 -6.13
N ALA A 176 4.93 -7.93 -4.96
CA ALA A 176 5.24 -8.78 -3.81
C ALA A 176 4.80 -10.25 -3.98
N SER A 177 3.96 -10.55 -4.97
CA SER A 177 3.55 -11.92 -5.33
C SER A 177 4.50 -12.58 -6.36
N LEU A 178 5.43 -11.80 -6.93
CA LEU A 178 6.38 -12.30 -7.92
C LEU A 178 7.59 -12.94 -7.23
N PRO A 179 7.94 -14.20 -7.54
CA PRO A 179 9.09 -14.88 -6.94
C PRO A 179 10.43 -14.16 -7.18
N GLU A 180 10.53 -13.43 -8.29
CA GLU A 180 11.73 -12.70 -8.70
C GLU A 180 11.95 -11.42 -7.87
N VAL A 181 10.92 -10.91 -7.21
CA VAL A 181 10.97 -9.67 -6.44
C VAL A 181 11.16 -9.97 -4.95
N SER A 182 12.41 -10.10 -4.53
CA SER A 182 12.74 -10.43 -3.14
C SER A 182 12.60 -9.26 -2.17
N SER A 183 12.87 -8.04 -2.62
CA SER A 183 12.80 -6.82 -1.82
C SER A 183 12.47 -5.62 -2.70
N VAL A 184 11.61 -4.76 -2.20
CA VAL A 184 11.20 -3.51 -2.87
C VAL A 184 11.66 -2.32 -2.04
N TYR A 185 12.13 -1.28 -2.71
CA TYR A 185 12.56 -0.01 -2.14
C TYR A 185 11.92 1.14 -2.91
N TYR A 186 12.12 2.37 -2.46
CA TYR A 186 11.84 3.56 -3.24
C TYR A 186 13.05 4.48 -3.24
N TRP A 187 13.10 5.41 -4.19
CA TRP A 187 14.14 6.44 -4.24
C TRP A 187 13.52 7.82 -4.34
N ALA A 188 14.07 8.76 -3.60
CA ALA A 188 13.64 10.16 -3.64
C ALA A 188 14.83 11.07 -3.37
N THR A 189 14.89 12.18 -4.11
CA THR A 189 15.82 13.29 -3.85
C THR A 189 15.19 14.28 -2.89
N GLU A 190 16.00 15.20 -2.37
CA GLU A 190 15.50 16.29 -1.52
C GLU A 190 14.67 17.32 -2.31
N ALA A 191 14.87 17.41 -3.63
CA ALA A 191 14.22 18.43 -4.43
C ALA A 191 12.81 18.01 -4.91
N THR A 192 12.67 17.08 -5.85
CA THR A 192 11.36 16.77 -6.45
C THR A 192 11.31 15.43 -7.20
N ALA A 193 12.43 14.74 -7.37
CA ALA A 193 12.44 13.46 -8.09
C ALA A 193 12.17 12.32 -7.13
N GLU A 194 11.18 11.49 -7.47
CA GLU A 194 10.83 10.28 -6.74
C GLU A 194 10.58 9.16 -7.74
N ILE A 195 11.04 7.95 -7.42
CA ILE A 195 10.68 6.70 -8.08
C ILE A 195 9.91 5.87 -7.07
N ASP A 196 8.67 5.51 -7.42
CA ASP A 196 7.74 4.88 -6.50
C ASP A 196 8.24 3.56 -5.95
N PHE A 197 8.83 2.71 -6.83
CA PHE A 197 9.42 1.44 -6.43
C PHE A 197 10.70 1.13 -7.20
N LEU A 198 11.58 0.39 -6.54
CA LEU A 198 12.84 -0.13 -7.09
C LEU A 198 13.05 -1.55 -6.59
N PHE A 199 13.52 -2.43 -7.43
CA PHE A 199 13.98 -3.76 -7.02
C PHE A 199 15.19 -4.19 -7.85
N GLY A 200 15.96 -5.14 -7.32
CA GLY A 200 17.09 -5.74 -8.04
C GLY A 200 16.65 -6.96 -8.82
N TYR A 201 17.02 -7.04 -10.09
CA TYR A 201 16.81 -8.19 -10.95
C TYR A 201 17.98 -8.37 -11.93
N SER A 202 18.54 -9.57 -12.02
CA SER A 202 19.65 -9.91 -12.94
C SER A 202 20.82 -8.90 -12.89
N ASN A 203 21.27 -8.51 -11.68
CA ASN A 203 22.31 -7.51 -11.43
C ASN A 203 21.99 -6.09 -11.95
N GLN A 204 20.73 -5.79 -12.19
CA GLN A 204 20.27 -4.47 -12.58
C GLN A 204 19.29 -3.93 -11.53
N VAL A 205 19.20 -2.62 -11.44
CA VAL A 205 18.15 -1.94 -10.69
C VAL A 205 16.99 -1.67 -11.63
N ILE A 206 15.82 -2.17 -11.29
CA ILE A 206 14.59 -1.98 -12.07
C ILE A 206 13.75 -0.90 -11.40
N PRO A 207 13.64 0.30 -12.00
CA PRO A 207 12.77 1.35 -11.51
C PRO A 207 11.32 1.12 -11.99
N VAL A 208 10.36 1.38 -11.11
CA VAL A 208 8.92 1.30 -11.40
C VAL A 208 8.28 2.61 -10.98
N GLU A 209 7.73 3.32 -11.95
CA GLU A 209 6.95 4.54 -11.76
C GLU A 209 5.48 4.23 -11.98
N VAL A 210 4.63 4.56 -11.03
CA VAL A 210 3.20 4.26 -11.05
C VAL A 210 2.41 5.49 -11.45
N LYS A 211 1.56 5.38 -12.46
CA LYS A 211 0.68 6.46 -12.91
C LYS A 211 -0.79 5.99 -12.90
N ALA A 212 -1.60 6.68 -12.14
CA ALA A 212 -3.03 6.39 -12.00
C ALA A 212 -3.92 7.01 -13.10
N GLY A 213 -3.33 7.65 -14.12
CA GLY A 213 -4.01 8.34 -15.20
C GLY A 213 -3.37 8.11 -16.56
N GLU A 214 -3.94 8.75 -17.59
CA GLU A 214 -3.46 8.61 -18.98
C GLU A 214 -2.13 9.31 -19.28
N ASN A 215 -1.70 10.24 -18.41
CA ASN A 215 -0.43 10.95 -18.57
C ASN A 215 0.75 10.08 -18.14
N LEU A 216 1.37 9.41 -19.10
CA LEU A 216 2.52 8.52 -18.89
C LEU A 216 3.87 9.25 -18.86
N HIS A 217 3.91 10.58 -18.81
CA HIS A 217 5.16 11.33 -18.71
C HIS A 217 5.80 11.17 -17.32
N ALA A 218 6.73 10.25 -17.22
CA ALA A 218 7.52 9.98 -16.02
C ALA A 218 8.79 10.85 -16.01
N LYS A 219 8.69 12.09 -15.53
CA LYS A 219 9.84 13.00 -15.42
C LYS A 219 10.95 12.41 -14.54
N SER A 220 10.58 11.72 -13.48
CA SER A 220 11.51 11.12 -12.51
C SER A 220 12.37 10.02 -13.13
N LEU A 221 11.82 9.19 -14.04
CA LEU A 221 12.59 8.17 -14.75
C LEU A 221 13.65 8.74 -15.70
N ARG A 222 13.55 10.00 -16.10
CA ARG A 222 14.58 10.67 -16.93
C ARG A 222 15.73 11.22 -16.10
N LEU A 223 15.53 11.40 -14.80
CA LEU A 223 16.54 11.88 -13.86
C LEU A 223 17.26 10.72 -13.16
N TYR A 224 16.72 9.53 -13.29
CA TYR A 224 17.29 8.28 -12.83
C TYR A 224 18.31 7.72 -13.82
#